data_a7995089743ee79d8b132aa7a557230b
#
_entry.id   a7995089743ee79d8b132aa7a557230b
#
_cell.length_a   1.000
_cell.length_b   1.000
_cell.length_c   1.000
_cell.angle_alpha   90.00
_cell.angle_beta   90.00
_cell.angle_gamma   90.00
#
_symmetry.space_group_name_H-M   'P 1'
#
loop_
_entity.id
_entity.type
_entity.pdbx_description
1 polymer ?
#
loop_
_entity_poly.entity_id
_entity_poly.type
_entity_poly.pdbx_seq_one_letter_code
_entity_poly.pdbx_strand_id
1 'polypeptide(L)'
;TLGLKLDTPRPLKKWPYKKGSSVKLFILAGHRNMEGDRAFVQQLRTLKGKEALLKDNPKIAYKYNLGGGYHVSKGWEPLGLTGYYDTFGPELSFAHTIASKTKGNIAIAKFTHSGSQIIDWTPEGSMAKSRHLYPKFIQFVKDSISELSTKGHQVEIEGIFYHVGENDMSFHPYRKEAAARVQSIINQSRKDLDQPKLRWYVSQQHPTDVERLNNVDVVSDMAKVAASDPDFTHLKAFNLPPQEKMLVITTEGIVQLGEVIAKGYLKNQ
;
A
#
# COMPACT_ATOMS: atom_id res chain seq x y z
N THR A 1 1.09 13.22 -25.78
CA THR A 1 2.14 13.70 -24.85
C THR A 1 1.58 13.63 -23.45
N LEU A 2 1.97 12.59 -22.70
CA LEU A 2 1.76 12.54 -21.27
C LEU A 2 2.59 13.67 -20.65
N GLY A 3 1.92 14.78 -20.30
CA GLY A 3 2.58 15.89 -19.64
C GLY A 3 3.10 15.41 -18.28
N LEU A 4 4.39 15.56 -18.06
CA LEU A 4 4.98 15.45 -16.72
C LEU A 4 4.28 16.48 -15.84
N LYS A 5 3.50 16.01 -14.86
CA LYS A 5 3.05 16.88 -13.79
C LYS A 5 4.29 17.26 -13.00
N LEU A 6 4.73 18.50 -13.12
CA LEU A 6 5.80 19.02 -12.25
C LEU A 6 5.36 18.83 -10.79
N ASP A 7 6.28 18.39 -9.95
CA ASP A 7 6.08 18.25 -8.51
C ASP A 7 5.71 19.59 -7.89
N THR A 8 4.43 19.92 -7.95
CA THR A 8 3.91 21.10 -7.25
C THR A 8 3.60 20.66 -5.82
N PRO A 9 4.25 21.25 -4.81
CA PRO A 9 3.93 20.99 -3.43
C PRO A 9 2.43 21.23 -3.17
N ARG A 10 1.79 20.30 -2.48
CA ARG A 10 0.36 20.38 -2.12
C ARG A 10 0.19 20.34 -0.60
N PRO A 11 0.82 21.27 0.16
CA PRO A 11 0.76 21.24 1.61
C PRO A 11 -0.67 21.40 2.10
N LEU A 12 -0.97 20.78 3.23
CA LEU A 12 -2.21 21.05 3.95
C LEU A 12 -2.23 22.52 4.36
N LYS A 13 -3.29 23.24 3.99
CA LYS A 13 -3.51 24.64 4.39
C LYS A 13 -3.76 24.77 5.89
N LYS A 14 -4.38 23.74 6.48
CA LYS A 14 -4.67 23.63 7.89
C LYS A 14 -4.47 22.19 8.32
N TRP A 15 -3.81 21.99 9.47
CA TRP A 15 -3.68 20.67 10.07
C TRP A 15 -5.07 20.15 10.48
N PRO A 16 -5.49 18.95 10.04
CA PRO A 16 -6.89 18.54 10.16
C PRO A 16 -7.27 18.02 11.55
N TYR A 17 -6.27 17.70 12.39
CA TYR A 17 -6.54 17.04 13.66
C TYR A 17 -6.39 18.00 14.84
N LYS A 18 -7.31 17.85 15.82
CA LYS A 18 -7.23 18.62 17.07
C LYS A 18 -5.96 18.22 17.83
N LYS A 19 -5.24 19.21 18.33
CA LYS A 19 -4.04 18.99 19.17
C LYS A 19 -4.37 18.09 20.36
N GLY A 20 -3.51 17.10 20.63
CA GLY A 20 -3.69 16.14 21.71
C GLY A 20 -4.64 14.98 21.38
N SER A 21 -5.27 14.98 20.21
CA SER A 21 -6.12 13.86 19.78
C SER A 21 -5.31 12.67 19.25
N SER A 22 -5.89 11.47 19.35
CA SER A 22 -5.33 10.27 18.73
C SER A 22 -5.49 10.32 17.22
N VAL A 23 -4.55 9.70 16.50
CA VAL A 23 -4.58 9.53 15.04
C VAL A 23 -4.33 8.07 14.69
N LYS A 24 -5.22 7.51 13.90
CA LYS A 24 -5.07 6.17 13.32
C LYS A 24 -4.22 6.27 12.06
N LEU A 25 -3.06 5.63 12.10
CA LEU A 25 -2.12 5.61 10.99
C LEU A 25 -2.24 4.30 10.21
N PHE A 26 -2.59 4.42 8.93
CA PHE A 26 -2.64 3.31 7.97
C PHE A 26 -1.44 3.42 7.04
N ILE A 27 -0.64 2.35 6.98
CA ILE A 27 0.58 2.31 6.16
C ILE A 27 0.32 1.41 4.96
N LEU A 28 0.38 1.98 3.76
CA LEU A 28 0.23 1.23 2.51
C LEU A 28 1.60 0.99 1.91
N ALA A 29 1.85 -0.24 1.47
CA ALA A 29 3.15 -0.64 0.95
C ALA A 29 3.01 -1.62 -0.21
N GLY A 30 3.95 -1.62 -1.12
CA GLY A 30 3.95 -2.59 -2.22
C GLY A 30 4.69 -2.13 -3.47
N HIS A 31 4.26 -2.70 -4.56
CA HIS A 31 4.93 -2.64 -5.85
C HIS A 31 4.07 -1.83 -6.84
N ARG A 32 4.11 -2.19 -8.11
CA ARG A 32 3.40 -1.51 -9.19
C ARG A 32 1.92 -1.26 -8.92
N ASN A 33 1.20 -2.27 -8.46
CA ASN A 33 -0.24 -2.17 -8.24
C ASN A 33 -0.61 -1.32 -7.01
N MET A 34 0.21 -1.32 -5.96
CA MET A 34 0.02 -0.40 -4.85
C MET A 34 0.40 1.04 -5.23
N GLU A 35 1.35 1.21 -6.13
CA GLU A 35 1.69 2.52 -6.69
C GLU A 35 0.57 3.07 -7.57
N GLY A 36 -0.01 2.21 -8.40
CA GLY A 36 -1.11 2.56 -9.30
C GLY A 36 -0.65 3.15 -10.63
N ASP A 37 0.53 2.76 -11.13
CA ASP A 37 1.12 3.36 -12.33
C ASP A 37 0.36 3.07 -13.63
N ARG A 38 -0.65 2.20 -13.59
CA ARG A 38 -1.58 1.92 -14.70
C ARG A 38 -3.04 2.30 -14.38
N ALA A 39 -3.25 3.04 -13.32
CA ALA A 39 -4.56 3.62 -12.99
C ALA A 39 -4.54 5.11 -13.32
N PHE A 40 -5.35 5.52 -14.29
CA PHE A 40 -5.32 6.86 -14.84
C PHE A 40 -6.49 7.71 -14.34
N VAL A 41 -6.20 8.91 -13.92
CA VAL A 41 -7.21 9.90 -13.46
C VAL A 41 -8.26 10.15 -14.54
N GLN A 42 -7.83 10.23 -15.80
CA GLN A 42 -8.75 10.43 -16.92
C GLN A 42 -9.81 9.32 -17.01
N GLN A 43 -9.42 8.08 -16.78
CA GLN A 43 -10.35 6.95 -16.75
C GLN A 43 -11.20 6.95 -15.47
N LEU A 44 -10.63 7.36 -14.34
CA LEU A 44 -11.39 7.50 -13.09
C LEU A 44 -12.58 8.45 -13.25
N ARG A 45 -12.43 9.52 -14.04
CA ARG A 45 -13.50 10.47 -14.33
C ARG A 45 -14.72 9.84 -15.00
N THR A 46 -14.54 8.70 -15.65
CA THR A 46 -15.63 8.00 -16.34
C THR A 46 -16.34 6.96 -15.46
N LEU A 47 -15.82 6.66 -14.29
CA LEU A 47 -16.39 5.65 -13.40
C LEU A 47 -17.55 6.25 -12.60
N LYS A 48 -18.75 5.76 -12.87
CA LYS A 48 -19.99 6.15 -12.17
C LYS A 48 -19.90 5.89 -10.66
N GLY A 49 -20.30 6.87 -9.87
CA GLY A 49 -20.34 6.74 -8.41
C GLY A 49 -18.98 6.86 -7.72
N LYS A 50 -17.92 7.19 -8.47
CA LYS A 50 -16.56 7.35 -7.94
C LYS A 50 -16.07 8.81 -8.00
N GLU A 51 -16.96 9.75 -8.24
CA GLU A 51 -16.64 11.17 -8.39
C GLU A 51 -15.98 11.77 -7.13
N ALA A 52 -16.33 11.26 -5.95
CA ALA A 52 -15.73 11.68 -4.69
C ALA A 52 -14.21 11.44 -4.63
N LEU A 53 -13.70 10.42 -5.34
CA LEU A 53 -12.28 10.09 -5.37
C LEU A 53 -11.43 11.09 -6.16
N LEU A 54 -12.06 11.92 -6.98
CA LEU A 54 -11.39 12.95 -7.77
C LEU A 54 -11.08 14.21 -6.95
N LYS A 55 -11.69 14.36 -5.79
CA LYS A 55 -11.57 15.55 -4.95
C LYS A 55 -10.56 15.30 -3.84
N ASP A 56 -9.76 16.33 -3.54
CA ASP A 56 -8.91 16.32 -2.37
C ASP A 56 -9.75 16.22 -1.09
N ASN A 57 -9.27 15.40 -0.15
CA ASN A 57 -9.86 15.30 1.17
C ASN A 57 -8.92 15.92 2.22
N PRO A 58 -9.11 17.19 2.61
CA PRO A 58 -8.25 17.87 3.57
C PRO A 58 -8.42 17.40 5.00
N LYS A 59 -9.38 16.51 5.28
CA LYS A 59 -9.58 15.90 6.60
C LYS A 59 -8.65 14.71 6.84
N ILE A 60 -8.01 14.19 5.79
CA ILE A 60 -7.08 13.05 5.86
C ILE A 60 -5.70 13.53 5.43
N ALA A 61 -4.76 13.52 6.37
CA ALA A 61 -3.36 13.79 6.08
C ALA A 61 -2.73 12.59 5.37
N TYR A 62 -2.06 12.85 4.26
CA TYR A 62 -1.45 11.86 3.40
C TYR A 62 0.01 12.20 3.13
N LYS A 63 0.86 11.22 3.30
CA LYS A 63 2.28 11.31 3.00
C LYS A 63 2.69 10.10 2.16
N TYR A 64 3.57 10.30 1.19
CA TYR A 64 3.94 9.23 0.27
C TYR A 64 5.40 9.31 -0.17
N ASN A 65 5.91 8.14 -0.54
CA ASN A 65 7.18 7.94 -1.22
C ASN A 65 6.94 6.90 -2.31
N LEU A 66 6.89 7.33 -3.55
CA LEU A 66 6.61 6.50 -4.70
C LEU A 66 7.87 6.26 -5.52
N GLY A 67 7.93 5.12 -6.21
CA GLY A 67 9.03 4.78 -7.10
C GLY A 67 10.39 4.67 -6.40
N GLY A 68 10.40 4.31 -5.11
CA GLY A 68 11.64 4.22 -4.35
C GLY A 68 12.33 5.56 -4.11
N GLY A 69 11.57 6.65 -4.06
CA GLY A 69 12.08 8.02 -3.85
C GLY A 69 11.98 8.92 -5.07
N TYR A 70 11.40 8.43 -6.15
CA TYR A 70 11.26 9.20 -7.39
C TYR A 70 10.21 10.32 -7.27
N HIS A 71 9.15 10.09 -6.50
CA HIS A 71 8.09 11.05 -6.24
C HIS A 71 7.72 11.00 -4.77
N VAL A 72 8.08 12.03 -4.03
CA VAL A 72 7.95 12.10 -2.57
C VAL A 72 7.14 13.33 -2.18
N SER A 73 6.19 13.16 -1.27
CA SER A 73 5.42 14.28 -0.73
C SER A 73 6.32 15.23 0.06
N LYS A 74 5.99 16.51 0.03
CA LYS A 74 6.60 17.50 0.93
C LYS A 74 5.83 17.54 2.25
N GLY A 75 6.20 16.60 3.16
CA GLY A 75 5.45 16.42 4.41
C GLY A 75 4.07 15.81 4.17
N TRP A 76 3.10 16.26 4.96
CA TRP A 76 1.73 15.79 4.89
C TRP A 76 0.89 16.69 3.97
N GLU A 77 0.19 16.06 3.05
CA GLU A 77 -0.67 16.69 2.06
C GLU A 77 -2.14 16.28 2.27
N PRO A 78 -3.12 16.97 1.70
CA PRO A 78 -4.47 16.42 1.65
C PRO A 78 -4.49 15.15 0.80
N LEU A 79 -5.22 14.13 1.24
CA LEU A 79 -5.40 12.94 0.42
C LEU A 79 -6.01 13.31 -0.93
N GLY A 80 -5.37 12.92 -2.01
CA GLY A 80 -5.81 13.26 -3.35
C GLY A 80 -4.97 12.61 -4.44
N LEU A 81 -5.12 13.11 -5.65
CA LEU A 81 -4.50 12.59 -6.87
C LEU A 81 -3.02 13.02 -6.94
N THR A 82 -2.12 12.14 -6.55
CA THR A 82 -0.69 12.43 -6.40
C THR A 82 0.23 11.54 -7.21
N GLY A 83 -0.36 10.64 -8.00
CA GLY A 83 0.43 9.71 -8.81
C GLY A 83 1.26 10.41 -9.89
N TYR A 84 2.34 9.78 -10.23
CA TYR A 84 3.17 10.18 -11.35
C TYR A 84 2.39 9.99 -12.67
N TYR A 85 2.60 10.86 -13.64
CA TYR A 85 1.90 10.82 -14.93
C TYR A 85 0.36 10.85 -14.88
N ASP A 86 -0.22 11.59 -13.94
CA ASP A 86 -1.67 11.68 -13.81
C ASP A 86 -2.34 10.35 -13.47
N THR A 87 -1.69 9.61 -12.61
CA THR A 87 -2.13 8.32 -12.09
C THR A 87 -2.56 8.43 -10.63
N PHE A 88 -3.14 7.35 -10.11
CA PHE A 88 -3.52 7.24 -8.70
C PHE A 88 -3.39 5.78 -8.24
N GLY A 89 -3.39 5.57 -6.95
CA GLY A 89 -3.32 4.23 -6.37
C GLY A 89 -4.55 3.87 -5.54
N PRO A 90 -4.54 2.70 -4.88
CA PRO A 90 -5.68 2.23 -4.09
C PRO A 90 -5.93 3.06 -2.82
N GLU A 91 -5.04 3.96 -2.44
CA GLU A 91 -5.20 4.82 -1.25
C GLU A 91 -6.49 5.62 -1.24
N LEU A 92 -6.98 6.05 -2.41
CA LEU A 92 -8.18 6.88 -2.51
C LEU A 92 -9.44 6.13 -2.09
N SER A 93 -9.70 5.00 -2.70
CA SER A 93 -10.85 4.15 -2.39
C SER A 93 -10.72 3.48 -1.03
N PHE A 94 -9.50 3.09 -0.66
CA PHE A 94 -9.19 2.57 0.67
C PHE A 94 -9.59 3.56 1.76
N ALA A 95 -9.08 4.78 1.71
CA ALA A 95 -9.35 5.81 2.72
C ALA A 95 -10.82 6.24 2.72
N HIS A 96 -11.44 6.37 1.55
CA HIS A 96 -12.86 6.69 1.43
C HIS A 96 -13.74 5.63 2.13
N THR A 97 -13.45 4.36 1.92
CA THR A 97 -14.16 3.24 2.56
C THR A 97 -13.94 3.23 4.07
N ILE A 98 -12.71 3.40 4.53
CA ILE A 98 -12.36 3.44 5.95
C ILE A 98 -13.08 4.62 6.63
N ALA A 99 -12.99 5.82 6.07
CA ALA A 99 -13.59 7.03 6.64
C ALA A 99 -15.11 6.94 6.76
N SER A 100 -15.77 6.23 5.85
CA SER A 100 -17.22 6.05 5.87
C SER A 100 -17.70 5.13 7.01
N LYS A 101 -16.81 4.32 7.57
CA LYS A 101 -17.15 3.28 8.58
C LYS A 101 -16.40 3.45 9.90
N THR A 102 -15.41 4.31 9.98
CA THR A 102 -14.54 4.47 11.15
C THR A 102 -14.66 5.89 11.70
N LYS A 103 -14.78 5.99 13.00
CA LYS A 103 -14.74 7.28 13.70
C LYS A 103 -13.31 7.65 14.06
N GLY A 104 -13.06 8.95 14.16
CA GLY A 104 -11.76 9.49 14.59
C GLY A 104 -10.87 9.92 13.43
N ASN A 105 -9.67 10.34 13.77
CA ASN A 105 -8.71 10.88 12.83
C ASN A 105 -8.00 9.75 12.07
N ILE A 106 -7.88 9.91 10.78
CA ILE A 106 -7.23 8.95 9.87
C ILE A 106 -6.09 9.66 9.16
N ALA A 107 -4.90 9.07 9.19
CA ALA A 107 -3.75 9.46 8.38
C ALA A 107 -3.28 8.28 7.54
N ILE A 108 -2.83 8.55 6.33
CA ILE A 108 -2.33 7.56 5.38
C ILE A 108 -0.87 7.85 5.06
N ALA A 109 -0.03 6.83 5.15
CA ALA A 109 1.35 6.89 4.67
C ALA A 109 1.58 5.76 3.67
N LYS A 110 2.05 6.09 2.47
CA LYS A 110 2.25 5.11 1.39
C LYS A 110 3.69 5.09 0.91
N PHE A 111 4.30 3.90 0.89
CA PHE A 111 5.63 3.65 0.35
C PHE A 111 5.57 2.55 -0.71
N THR A 112 5.96 2.87 -1.94
CA THR A 112 5.89 1.94 -3.06
C THR A 112 7.13 2.00 -3.95
N HIS A 113 7.37 0.91 -4.65
CA HIS A 113 8.34 0.87 -5.74
C HIS A 113 7.81 0.00 -6.87
N SER A 114 7.35 0.64 -7.95
CA SER A 114 6.99 -0.06 -9.19
C SER A 114 8.22 -0.81 -9.73
N GLY A 115 8.01 -2.04 -10.17
CA GLY A 115 9.07 -2.90 -10.70
C GLY A 115 9.91 -3.65 -9.66
N SER A 116 9.70 -3.41 -8.37
CA SER A 116 10.35 -4.21 -7.33
C SER A 116 9.70 -5.60 -7.15
N GLN A 117 10.44 -6.51 -6.54
CA GLN A 117 9.97 -7.81 -6.09
C GLN A 117 10.05 -7.87 -4.56
N ILE A 118 9.41 -8.88 -3.95
CA ILE A 118 9.44 -9.05 -2.49
C ILE A 118 10.87 -9.11 -1.96
N ILE A 119 11.77 -9.76 -2.69
CA ILE A 119 13.19 -9.87 -2.29
C ILE A 119 13.86 -8.51 -2.06
N ASP A 120 13.47 -7.49 -2.83
CA ASP A 120 13.98 -6.11 -2.68
C ASP A 120 13.55 -5.48 -1.34
N TRP A 121 12.49 -6.01 -0.75
CA TRP A 121 11.91 -5.56 0.52
C TRP A 121 12.37 -6.38 1.73
N THR A 122 13.11 -7.46 1.51
CA THR A 122 13.66 -8.26 2.62
C THR A 122 14.76 -7.49 3.34
N PRO A 123 15.03 -7.81 4.62
CA PRO A 123 16.14 -7.16 5.36
C PRO A 123 17.50 -7.29 4.67
N GLU A 124 17.75 -8.42 4.03
CA GLU A 124 18.99 -8.67 3.28
C GLU A 124 19.02 -7.96 1.93
N GLY A 125 17.85 -7.76 1.32
CA GLY A 125 17.71 -7.20 -0.01
C GLY A 125 18.07 -8.19 -1.13
N SER A 126 18.01 -7.67 -2.36
CA SER A 126 18.43 -8.39 -3.57
C SER A 126 19.85 -7.99 -3.99
N MET A 127 20.32 -8.58 -5.09
CA MET A 127 21.58 -8.17 -5.73
C MET A 127 21.51 -6.74 -6.30
N ALA A 128 20.31 -6.22 -6.53
CA ALA A 128 20.10 -4.86 -6.99
C ALA A 128 20.20 -3.87 -5.81
N LYS A 129 21.38 -3.45 -5.46
CA LYS A 129 21.64 -2.56 -4.31
C LYS A 129 20.83 -1.27 -4.35
N SER A 130 20.53 -0.73 -5.53
CA SER A 130 19.69 0.45 -5.71
C SER A 130 18.23 0.23 -5.28
N ARG A 131 17.81 -1.01 -5.15
CA ARG A 131 16.48 -1.42 -4.73
C ARG A 131 16.47 -2.12 -3.36
N HIS A 132 17.42 -1.86 -2.51
CA HIS A 132 17.37 -2.32 -1.12
C HIS A 132 16.38 -1.44 -0.35
N LEU A 133 15.12 -1.85 -0.35
CA LEU A 133 13.99 -1.00 0.07
C LEU A 133 13.67 -1.10 1.56
N TYR A 134 14.00 -2.21 2.21
CA TYR A 134 13.63 -2.44 3.61
C TYR A 134 14.08 -1.32 4.57
N PRO A 135 15.36 -0.90 4.59
CA PRO A 135 15.79 0.17 5.50
C PRO A 135 15.06 1.49 5.24
N LYS A 136 14.85 1.82 3.97
CA LYS A 136 14.14 3.05 3.56
C LYS A 136 12.67 3.01 3.97
N PHE A 137 12.02 1.85 3.82
CA PHE A 137 10.64 1.65 4.24
C PHE A 137 10.48 1.79 5.75
N ILE A 138 11.32 1.13 6.54
CA ILE A 138 11.28 1.23 8.00
C ILE A 138 11.53 2.67 8.46
N GLN A 139 12.49 3.36 7.88
CA GLN A 139 12.74 4.77 8.20
C GLN A 139 11.54 5.66 7.86
N PHE A 140 10.91 5.43 6.70
CA PHE A 140 9.69 6.12 6.31
C PHE A 140 8.55 5.93 7.32
N VAL A 141 8.38 4.71 7.83
CA VAL A 141 7.37 4.41 8.86
C VAL A 141 7.72 5.13 10.16
N LYS A 142 8.96 5.05 10.62
CA LYS A 142 9.44 5.74 11.84
C LYS A 142 9.24 7.24 11.74
N ASP A 143 9.58 7.84 10.61
CA ASP A 143 9.41 9.28 10.36
C ASP A 143 7.93 9.67 10.39
N SER A 144 7.07 8.86 9.80
CA SER A 144 5.62 9.11 9.79
C SER A 144 5.03 9.11 11.20
N ILE A 145 5.44 8.16 12.04
CA ILE A 145 5.02 8.08 13.44
C ILE A 145 5.55 9.28 14.22
N SER A 146 6.83 9.59 14.08
CA SER A 146 7.51 10.68 14.79
C SER A 146 6.92 12.05 14.45
N GLU A 147 6.63 12.30 13.17
CA GLU A 147 6.03 13.56 12.73
C GLU A 147 4.64 13.79 13.36
N LEU A 148 3.81 12.75 13.41
CA LEU A 148 2.49 12.83 14.05
C LEU A 148 2.63 13.01 15.58
N SER A 149 3.55 12.29 16.22
CA SER A 149 3.83 12.43 17.65
C SER A 149 4.34 13.82 18.00
N THR A 150 5.22 14.40 17.19
CA THR A 150 5.73 15.76 17.38
C THR A 150 4.64 16.82 17.29
N LYS A 151 3.60 16.56 16.50
CA LYS A 151 2.41 17.42 16.46
C LYS A 151 1.46 17.25 17.66
N GLY A 152 1.82 16.39 18.61
CA GLY A 152 1.09 16.18 19.85
C GLY A 152 0.02 15.08 19.77
N HIS A 153 0.08 14.20 18.78
CA HIS A 153 -0.86 13.10 18.65
C HIS A 153 -0.37 11.80 19.28
N GLN A 154 -1.29 11.06 19.87
CA GLN A 154 -1.09 9.65 20.15
C GLN A 154 -1.32 8.89 18.84
N VAL A 155 -0.30 8.19 18.36
CA VAL A 155 -0.36 7.46 17.07
C VAL A 155 -0.76 6.03 17.32
N GLU A 156 -1.86 5.62 16.71
CA GLU A 156 -2.32 4.24 16.67
C GLU A 156 -1.99 3.66 15.30
N ILE A 157 -1.02 2.75 15.23
CA ILE A 157 -0.66 2.08 13.97
C ILE A 157 -1.69 0.98 13.72
N GLU A 158 -2.59 1.21 12.76
CA GLU A 158 -3.66 0.26 12.46
C GLU A 158 -3.18 -0.95 11.68
N GLY A 159 -2.12 -0.81 10.94
CA GLY A 159 -1.46 -1.91 10.25
C GLY A 159 -0.63 -1.48 9.07
N ILE A 160 0.12 -2.44 8.54
CA ILE A 160 0.79 -2.33 7.24
C ILE A 160 -0.02 -3.14 6.23
N PHE A 161 -0.48 -2.48 5.20
CA PHE A 161 -1.30 -3.02 4.12
C PHE A 161 -0.39 -3.19 2.91
N TYR A 162 0.02 -4.42 2.67
CA TYR A 162 1.00 -4.76 1.65
C TYR A 162 0.36 -5.59 0.54
N HIS A 163 0.49 -5.12 -0.70
CA HIS A 163 0.01 -5.86 -1.87
C HIS A 163 1.17 -6.60 -2.54
N VAL A 164 1.05 -7.92 -2.66
CA VAL A 164 2.05 -8.78 -3.27
C VAL A 164 2.31 -8.36 -4.71
N GLY A 165 3.59 -8.28 -5.07
CA GLY A 165 4.00 -7.88 -6.40
C GLY A 165 3.59 -8.85 -7.51
N GLU A 166 3.30 -8.32 -8.68
CA GLU A 166 2.91 -9.09 -9.85
C GLU A 166 4.00 -10.07 -10.29
N ASN A 167 5.26 -9.70 -10.14
CA ASN A 167 6.38 -10.58 -10.48
C ASN A 167 6.48 -11.80 -9.55
N ASP A 168 6.16 -11.62 -8.28
CA ASP A 168 6.18 -12.71 -7.29
C ASP A 168 5.04 -13.71 -7.48
N MET A 169 4.06 -13.37 -8.29
CA MET A 169 2.95 -14.25 -8.65
C MET A 169 3.06 -14.80 -10.07
N SER A 170 3.99 -14.30 -10.87
CA SER A 170 4.12 -14.61 -12.29
C SER A 170 5.37 -15.42 -12.64
N PHE A 171 6.43 -15.38 -11.82
CA PHE A 171 7.70 -16.03 -12.11
C PHE A 171 8.08 -17.05 -11.03
N HIS A 172 8.46 -18.24 -11.44
CA HIS A 172 8.71 -19.37 -10.55
C HIS A 172 9.70 -19.09 -9.40
N PRO A 173 10.89 -18.52 -9.62
CA PRO A 173 11.83 -18.30 -8.52
C PRO A 173 11.28 -17.37 -7.43
N TYR A 174 10.57 -16.32 -7.81
CA TYR A 174 9.95 -15.38 -6.89
C TYR A 174 8.73 -15.98 -6.20
N ARG A 175 7.89 -16.66 -6.96
CA ARG A 175 6.64 -17.28 -6.49
C ARG A 175 6.90 -18.33 -5.41
N LYS A 176 7.94 -19.15 -5.59
CA LYS A 176 8.33 -20.18 -4.65
C LYS A 176 8.71 -19.63 -3.28
N GLU A 177 9.41 -18.50 -3.24
CA GLU A 177 9.93 -17.91 -2.02
C GLU A 177 9.06 -16.80 -1.45
N ALA A 178 7.95 -16.46 -2.10
CA ALA A 178 7.16 -15.27 -1.79
C ALA A 178 6.69 -15.25 -0.32
N ALA A 179 6.06 -16.31 0.16
CA ALA A 179 5.53 -16.35 1.52
C ALA A 179 6.64 -16.31 2.58
N ALA A 180 7.74 -17.01 2.37
CA ALA A 180 8.88 -16.98 3.29
C ALA A 180 9.52 -15.60 3.38
N ARG A 181 9.65 -14.92 2.24
CA ARG A 181 10.17 -13.55 2.18
C ARG A 181 9.25 -12.54 2.87
N VAL A 182 7.95 -12.63 2.63
CA VAL A 182 6.96 -11.79 3.32
C VAL A 182 7.04 -12.00 4.83
N GLN A 183 7.11 -13.25 5.28
CA GLN A 183 7.24 -13.56 6.71
C GLN A 183 8.50 -12.96 7.32
N SER A 184 9.62 -13.01 6.60
CA SER A 184 10.89 -12.38 7.00
C SER A 184 10.76 -10.86 7.19
N ILE A 185 10.10 -10.19 6.25
CA ILE A 185 9.84 -8.74 6.31
C ILE A 185 8.97 -8.42 7.53
N ILE A 186 7.90 -9.16 7.74
CA ILE A 186 6.97 -8.96 8.86
C ILE A 186 7.69 -9.10 10.20
N ASN A 187 8.41 -10.20 10.37
CA ASN A 187 9.11 -10.49 11.63
C ASN A 187 10.16 -9.43 11.96
N GLN A 188 10.94 -9.00 10.98
CA GLN A 188 11.95 -7.97 11.20
C GLN A 188 11.32 -6.60 11.44
N SER A 189 10.26 -6.26 10.73
CA SER A 189 9.56 -4.97 10.93
C SER A 189 9.00 -4.82 12.32
N ARG A 190 8.47 -5.89 12.89
CA ARG A 190 7.95 -5.89 14.27
C ARG A 190 9.05 -5.61 15.30
N LYS A 191 10.25 -6.12 15.06
CA LYS A 191 11.42 -5.84 15.91
C LYS A 191 11.90 -4.39 15.75
N ASP A 192 12.10 -3.96 14.51
CA ASP A 192 12.69 -2.66 14.21
C ASP A 192 11.77 -1.48 14.56
N LEU A 193 10.45 -1.73 14.58
CA LEU A 193 9.45 -0.74 14.99
C LEU A 193 9.02 -0.87 16.45
N ASP A 194 9.59 -1.84 17.19
CA ASP A 194 9.19 -2.16 18.56
C ASP A 194 7.68 -2.37 18.71
N GLN A 195 7.11 -3.10 17.76
CA GLN A 195 5.69 -3.40 17.65
C GLN A 195 5.47 -4.91 17.45
N PRO A 196 5.60 -5.73 18.51
CA PRO A 196 5.57 -7.19 18.37
C PRO A 196 4.25 -7.75 17.84
N LYS A 197 3.18 -6.99 17.99
CA LYS A 197 1.83 -7.35 17.50
C LYS A 197 1.39 -6.50 16.30
N LEU A 198 2.32 -5.87 15.60
CA LEU A 198 2.01 -5.07 14.42
C LEU A 198 1.25 -5.92 13.40
N ARG A 199 0.04 -5.48 13.07
CA ARG A 199 -0.79 -6.17 12.09
C ARG A 199 -0.29 -5.91 10.68
N TRP A 200 -0.21 -7.00 9.91
CA TRP A 200 0.04 -6.97 8.47
C TRP A 200 -1.18 -7.52 7.74
N TYR A 201 -1.67 -6.75 6.80
CA TYR A 201 -2.71 -7.15 5.85
C TYR A 201 -2.03 -7.35 4.50
N VAL A 202 -1.90 -8.59 4.08
CA VAL A 202 -1.22 -8.93 2.84
C VAL A 202 -2.25 -9.34 1.81
N SER A 203 -2.44 -8.50 0.81
CA SER A 203 -3.35 -8.75 -0.30
C SER A 203 -2.64 -9.33 -1.50
N GLN A 204 -3.32 -10.17 -2.25
CA GLN A 204 -2.82 -10.70 -3.51
C GLN A 204 -3.95 -10.96 -4.50
N GLN A 205 -3.60 -10.91 -5.78
CA GLN A 205 -4.44 -11.38 -6.87
C GLN A 205 -4.26 -12.90 -7.05
N HIS A 206 -5.09 -13.49 -7.91
CA HIS A 206 -4.81 -14.82 -8.42
C HIS A 206 -3.44 -14.83 -9.10
N PRO A 207 -2.57 -15.82 -8.78
CA PRO A 207 -1.34 -16.01 -9.54
C PRO A 207 -1.64 -16.30 -11.00
N THR A 208 -0.66 -16.10 -11.87
CA THR A 208 -0.78 -16.52 -13.27
C THR A 208 -0.99 -18.03 -13.37
N ASP A 209 -1.98 -18.42 -14.16
CA ASP A 209 -2.23 -19.84 -14.45
C ASP A 209 -1.32 -20.28 -15.62
N VAL A 210 -0.18 -20.81 -15.26
CA VAL A 210 0.79 -21.37 -16.21
C VAL A 210 1.16 -22.76 -15.72
N GLU A 211 0.96 -23.79 -16.53
CA GLU A 211 1.13 -25.20 -16.17
C GLU A 211 2.45 -25.49 -15.44
N ARG A 212 3.55 -24.96 -15.94
CA ARG A 212 4.88 -25.11 -15.31
C ARG A 212 5.03 -24.51 -13.92
N LEU A 213 4.07 -23.67 -13.50
CA LEU A 213 4.08 -22.99 -12.21
C LEU A 213 3.02 -23.51 -11.24
N ASN A 214 2.15 -24.42 -11.69
CA ASN A 214 1.00 -24.88 -10.92
C ASN A 214 1.39 -25.71 -9.67
N ASN A 215 2.63 -26.21 -9.61
CA ASN A 215 3.17 -26.89 -8.44
C ASN A 215 3.64 -25.93 -7.32
N VAL A 216 3.59 -24.64 -7.53
CA VAL A 216 3.96 -23.60 -6.56
C VAL A 216 2.71 -22.79 -6.19
N ASP A 217 2.12 -23.15 -5.06
CA ASP A 217 0.87 -22.54 -4.61
C ASP A 217 1.13 -21.39 -3.63
N VAL A 218 1.42 -20.22 -4.15
CA VAL A 218 1.66 -19.01 -3.35
C VAL A 218 0.43 -18.60 -2.53
N VAL A 219 -0.77 -18.93 -2.95
CA VAL A 219 -1.99 -18.66 -2.19
C VAL A 219 -2.06 -19.54 -0.95
N SER A 220 -1.83 -20.84 -1.11
CA SER A 220 -1.77 -21.79 -0.01
C SER A 220 -0.62 -21.47 0.95
N ASP A 221 0.55 -21.08 0.44
CA ASP A 221 1.69 -20.71 1.26
C ASP A 221 1.40 -19.48 2.11
N MET A 222 0.77 -18.45 1.55
CA MET A 222 0.34 -17.25 2.30
C MET A 222 -0.73 -17.60 3.34
N ALA A 223 -1.66 -18.50 3.01
CA ALA A 223 -2.67 -18.97 3.95
C ALA A 223 -2.07 -19.70 5.15
N LYS A 224 -1.00 -20.47 4.94
CA LYS A 224 -0.27 -21.14 6.02
C LYS A 224 0.40 -20.13 6.96
N VAL A 225 0.98 -19.07 6.43
CA VAL A 225 1.54 -17.98 7.25
C VAL A 225 0.44 -17.34 8.09
N ALA A 226 -0.70 -17.02 7.47
CA ALA A 226 -1.86 -16.45 8.18
C ALA A 226 -2.38 -17.37 9.30
N ALA A 227 -2.39 -18.68 9.09
CA ALA A 227 -2.81 -19.64 10.09
C ALA A 227 -1.85 -19.73 11.29
N SER A 228 -0.58 -19.40 11.11
CA SER A 228 0.45 -19.45 12.16
C SER A 228 0.70 -18.13 12.87
N ASP A 229 0.15 -17.03 12.38
CA ASP A 229 0.39 -15.67 12.88
C ASP A 229 -0.95 -14.94 13.05
N PRO A 230 -1.42 -14.73 14.30
CA PRO A 230 -2.72 -14.10 14.56
C PRO A 230 -2.76 -12.62 14.14
N ASP A 231 -1.59 -12.00 13.94
CA ASP A 231 -1.45 -10.60 13.53
C ASP A 231 -1.12 -10.46 12.03
N PHE A 232 -1.34 -11.53 11.28
CA PHE A 232 -1.24 -11.56 9.81
C PHE A 232 -2.60 -11.90 9.21
N THR A 233 -3.10 -11.04 8.33
CA THR A 233 -4.35 -11.27 7.60
C THR A 233 -4.05 -11.38 6.10
N HIS A 234 -4.43 -12.50 5.52
CA HIS A 234 -4.32 -12.74 4.07
C HIS A 234 -5.61 -12.30 3.38
N LEU A 235 -5.50 -11.38 2.43
CA LEU A 235 -6.63 -10.83 1.69
C LEU A 235 -6.57 -11.27 0.22
N LYS A 236 -7.60 -11.96 -0.22
CA LYS A 236 -7.72 -12.47 -1.59
C LYS A 236 -8.45 -11.46 -2.48
N ALA A 237 -7.71 -10.70 -3.27
CA ALA A 237 -8.25 -9.76 -4.25
C ALA A 237 -8.42 -10.46 -5.62
N PHE A 238 -9.25 -11.51 -5.65
CA PHE A 238 -9.34 -12.42 -6.81
C PHE A 238 -10.35 -11.98 -7.88
N ASN A 239 -11.40 -11.26 -7.49
CA ASN A 239 -12.49 -10.89 -8.39
C ASN A 239 -12.35 -9.44 -8.89
N LEU A 240 -11.14 -9.05 -9.25
CA LEU A 240 -10.90 -7.74 -9.84
C LEU A 240 -11.26 -7.74 -11.34
N PRO A 241 -11.56 -6.59 -11.93
CA PRO A 241 -11.76 -6.46 -13.36
C PRO A 241 -10.59 -7.01 -14.17
N PRO A 242 -10.75 -7.23 -15.47
CA PRO A 242 -9.67 -7.68 -16.35
C PRO A 242 -8.41 -6.84 -16.19
N GLN A 243 -7.27 -7.50 -16.21
CA GLN A 243 -5.96 -6.93 -15.94
C GLN A 243 -5.14 -6.91 -17.23
N GLU A 244 -4.14 -6.04 -17.28
CA GLU A 244 -3.11 -6.10 -18.29
C GLU A 244 -2.21 -7.34 -18.08
N LYS A 245 -1.34 -7.61 -19.04
CA LYS A 245 -0.35 -8.69 -18.93
C LYS A 245 0.42 -8.60 -17.61
N MET A 246 0.86 -9.74 -17.10
CA MET A 246 1.66 -9.85 -15.88
C MET A 246 0.95 -9.34 -14.62
N LEU A 247 -0.38 -9.46 -14.59
CA LEU A 247 -1.20 -9.09 -13.44
C LEU A 247 -1.14 -7.59 -13.05
N VAL A 248 -0.88 -6.73 -14.01
CA VAL A 248 -0.90 -5.28 -13.78
C VAL A 248 -2.34 -4.78 -13.73
N ILE A 249 -2.73 -4.20 -12.61
CA ILE A 249 -4.08 -3.72 -12.34
C ILE A 249 -4.28 -2.34 -12.97
N THR A 250 -5.39 -2.17 -13.68
CA THR A 250 -5.78 -0.91 -14.28
C THR A 250 -6.80 -0.14 -13.43
N THR A 251 -7.30 0.97 -13.90
CA THR A 251 -8.05 1.97 -13.14
C THR A 251 -9.19 1.42 -12.30
N GLU A 252 -10.14 0.70 -12.89
CA GLU A 252 -11.28 0.15 -12.15
C GLU A 252 -10.84 -0.88 -11.12
N GLY A 253 -9.88 -1.72 -11.47
CA GLY A 253 -9.30 -2.72 -10.56
C GLY A 253 -8.59 -2.08 -9.37
N ILE A 254 -7.89 -0.97 -9.56
CA ILE A 254 -7.23 -0.25 -8.47
C ILE A 254 -8.26 0.34 -7.50
N VAL A 255 -9.35 0.88 -8.00
CA VAL A 255 -10.45 1.34 -7.14
C VAL A 255 -11.00 0.18 -6.32
N GLN A 256 -11.28 -0.94 -6.96
CA GLN A 256 -11.80 -2.13 -6.27
C GLN A 256 -10.78 -2.74 -5.31
N LEU A 257 -9.50 -2.74 -5.63
CA LEU A 257 -8.44 -3.20 -4.73
C LEU A 257 -8.43 -2.41 -3.41
N GLY A 258 -8.51 -1.09 -3.47
CA GLY A 258 -8.59 -0.26 -2.27
C GLY A 258 -9.80 -0.60 -1.41
N GLU A 259 -10.95 -0.84 -2.03
CA GLU A 259 -12.18 -1.26 -1.32
C GLU A 259 -12.03 -2.65 -0.69
N VAL A 260 -11.42 -3.61 -1.38
CA VAL A 260 -11.16 -4.96 -0.85
C VAL A 260 -10.27 -4.91 0.38
N ILE A 261 -9.17 -4.16 0.30
CA ILE A 261 -8.24 -4.02 1.41
C ILE A 261 -8.91 -3.35 2.61
N ALA A 262 -9.68 -2.28 2.39
CA ALA A 262 -10.42 -1.59 3.43
C ALA A 262 -11.44 -2.49 4.12
N LYS A 263 -12.21 -3.26 3.35
CA LYS A 263 -13.17 -4.23 3.89
C LYS A 263 -12.47 -5.32 4.70
N GLY A 264 -11.29 -5.77 4.27
CA GLY A 264 -10.47 -6.72 5.02
C GLY A 264 -10.06 -6.19 6.39
N TYR A 265 -9.67 -4.92 6.47
CA TYR A 265 -9.39 -4.25 7.73
C TYR A 265 -10.66 -4.16 8.61
N LEU A 266 -11.76 -3.69 8.05
CA LEU A 266 -13.01 -3.48 8.80
C LEU A 266 -13.58 -4.77 9.41
N LYS A 267 -13.36 -5.93 8.79
CA LYS A 267 -13.78 -7.23 9.33
C LYS A 267 -13.01 -7.62 10.61
N ASN A 268 -11.83 -7.05 10.82
CA ASN A 268 -10.97 -7.38 11.96
C ASN A 268 -11.09 -6.39 13.12
N GLN A 269 -12.08 -5.50 13.07
CA GLN A 269 -12.32 -4.52 14.12
C GLN A 269 -13.36 -4.98 15.14
#